data_e326f20b2eb52445a0334515fa21da7e
#
_entry.id   e326f20b2eb52445a0334515fa21da7e
#
_cell.length_a   1.000
_cell.length_b   1.000
_cell.length_c   1.000
_cell.angle_alpha   90.00
_cell.angle_beta   90.00
_cell.angle_gamma   90.00
#
_symmetry.space_group_name_H-M   'P 1'
#
loop_
_entity.id
_entity.type
_entity.pdbx_description
1 polymer ?
#
loop_
_entity_poly.entity_id
_entity_poly.type
_entity_poly.pdbx_seq_one_letter_code
_entity_poly.pdbx_strand_id
1 'polypeptide(L)'
;MWGTARHKLLVLNPVSTDVWNDLTLTHVKKILSPEIEVSVRSLSEGPPAIESEYDRDLAAPHVVSEVIKASKEGFHAVVINCFDDPGLRASREVSKILVLGIGETSLAVATLLGYRIAVISTGSKYSRTAYYRRAIELGLEKRVVYASGVDIRVLDLRKDLNTVKKALLDEAKKAINEFNAEVIVLGCSGLIGLSEELSEVLGVPVVDPTLVTVGLAEAMIKLGLRHYSYKP
;
A
#
# COMPACT_ATOMS: atom_id res chain seq x y z
N MET A 1 32.92 10.00 -11.64
CA MET A 1 31.60 10.65 -11.81
C MET A 1 30.61 9.57 -12.18
N TRP A 2 29.81 9.14 -11.24
CA TRP A 2 28.69 8.22 -11.51
C TRP A 2 27.63 9.03 -12.22
N GLY A 3 27.35 8.70 -13.48
CA GLY A 3 26.32 9.38 -14.26
C GLY A 3 24.98 9.24 -13.53
N THR A 4 24.25 10.34 -13.44
CA THR A 4 22.91 10.45 -12.83
C THR A 4 21.86 9.72 -13.67
N ALA A 5 21.98 8.40 -13.80
CA ALA A 5 20.89 7.60 -14.35
C ALA A 5 19.71 7.67 -13.38
N ARG A 6 18.70 8.45 -13.72
CA ARG A 6 17.46 8.53 -12.95
C ARG A 6 16.75 7.19 -13.04
N HIS A 7 16.43 6.61 -11.91
CA HIS A 7 15.61 5.41 -11.84
C HIS A 7 14.13 5.80 -11.92
N LYS A 8 13.36 5.07 -12.72
CA LYS A 8 11.93 5.32 -12.91
C LYS A 8 11.11 4.40 -12.01
N LEU A 9 10.25 5.00 -11.18
CA LEU A 9 9.29 4.31 -10.31
C LEU A 9 7.87 4.66 -10.73
N LEU A 10 7.03 3.65 -10.95
CA LEU A 10 5.60 3.84 -11.14
C LEU A 10 4.86 3.49 -9.84
N VAL A 11 4.03 4.40 -9.35
CA VAL A 11 2.99 4.09 -8.35
C VAL A 11 1.68 3.92 -9.09
N LEU A 12 1.14 2.72 -9.08
CA LEU A 12 -0.07 2.34 -9.80
C LEU A 12 -1.25 2.27 -8.84
N ASN A 13 -2.19 3.21 -8.96
CA ASN A 13 -3.49 3.14 -8.31
C ASN A 13 -4.37 2.15 -9.08
N PRO A 14 -4.73 0.99 -8.52
CA PRO A 14 -5.44 -0.07 -9.27
C PRO A 14 -6.95 0.18 -9.37
N VAL A 15 -7.32 1.41 -9.71
CA VAL A 15 -8.70 1.90 -9.84
C VAL A 15 -8.85 2.73 -11.12
N SER A 16 -10.06 2.79 -11.69
CA SER A 16 -10.34 3.51 -12.93
C SER A 16 -10.60 5.01 -12.75
N THR A 17 -10.35 5.56 -11.56
CA THR A 17 -10.43 7.00 -11.28
C THR A 17 -9.05 7.58 -10.99
N ASP A 18 -8.81 8.81 -11.38
CA ASP A 18 -7.56 9.54 -11.16
C ASP A 18 -7.57 10.47 -9.93
N VAL A 19 -8.67 10.50 -9.19
CA VAL A 19 -8.87 11.41 -8.03
C VAL A 19 -7.78 11.29 -6.95
N TRP A 20 -7.04 10.17 -6.93
CA TRP A 20 -5.98 9.91 -5.97
C TRP A 20 -4.57 10.26 -6.49
N ASN A 21 -4.41 10.51 -7.81
CA ASN A 21 -3.09 10.59 -8.43
C ASN A 21 -2.27 11.77 -7.90
N ASP A 22 -2.83 12.97 -7.87
CA ASP A 22 -2.13 14.17 -7.41
C ASP A 22 -1.80 14.11 -5.92
N LEU A 23 -2.73 13.60 -5.11
CA LEU A 23 -2.52 13.40 -3.68
C LEU A 23 -1.36 12.42 -3.44
N THR A 24 -1.39 11.28 -4.11
CA THR A 24 -0.34 10.26 -4.03
C THR A 24 1.01 10.85 -4.46
N LEU A 25 1.05 11.50 -5.63
CA LEU A 25 2.28 12.10 -6.17
C LEU A 25 2.89 13.13 -5.22
N THR A 26 2.05 13.97 -4.61
CA THR A 26 2.49 15.00 -3.66
C THR A 26 3.20 14.39 -2.44
N HIS A 27 2.66 13.29 -1.89
CA HIS A 27 3.22 12.65 -0.71
C HIS A 27 4.46 11.81 -1.02
N VAL A 28 4.45 11.01 -2.10
CA VAL A 28 5.60 10.16 -2.43
C VAL A 28 6.84 10.97 -2.83
N LYS A 29 6.67 12.13 -3.46
CA LYS A 29 7.77 13.04 -3.77
C LYS A 29 8.50 13.59 -2.55
N LYS A 30 7.86 13.65 -1.39
CA LYS A 30 8.50 14.10 -0.14
C LYS A 30 9.46 13.05 0.43
N ILE A 31 9.25 11.78 0.11
CA ILE A 31 10.02 10.64 0.62
C ILE A 31 11.18 10.28 -0.30
N LEU A 32 10.92 10.31 -1.62
CA LEU A 32 11.86 9.84 -2.63
C LEU A 32 12.99 10.87 -2.87
N SER A 33 14.20 10.36 -3.08
CA SER A 33 15.34 11.18 -3.47
C SER A 33 15.19 11.72 -4.91
N PRO A 34 15.92 12.79 -5.28
CA PRO A 34 15.92 13.34 -6.63
C PRO A 34 16.40 12.37 -7.72
N GLU A 35 17.03 11.26 -7.35
CA GLU A 35 17.48 10.20 -8.26
C GLU A 35 16.33 9.34 -8.77
N ILE A 36 15.16 9.39 -8.12
CA ILE A 36 13.95 8.66 -8.51
C ILE A 36 13.00 9.58 -9.29
N GLU A 37 12.79 9.26 -10.54
CA GLU A 37 11.72 9.82 -11.35
C GLU A 37 10.44 9.04 -11.07
N VAL A 38 9.54 9.61 -10.27
CA VAL A 38 8.28 8.96 -9.89
C VAL A 38 7.13 9.42 -10.77
N SER A 39 6.33 8.48 -11.23
CA SER A 39 5.04 8.70 -11.88
C SER A 39 3.94 8.02 -11.09
N VAL A 40 2.74 8.61 -11.10
CA VAL A 40 1.52 8.00 -10.53
C VAL A 40 0.51 7.84 -11.65
N ARG A 41 -0.09 6.67 -11.77
CA ARG A 41 -1.11 6.36 -12.78
C ARG A 41 -2.26 5.58 -12.13
N SER A 42 -3.45 5.75 -12.70
CA SER A 42 -4.60 4.88 -12.47
C SER A 42 -4.82 3.95 -13.66
N LEU A 43 -5.65 2.94 -13.49
CA LEU A 43 -6.06 2.05 -14.59
C LEU A 43 -6.98 2.81 -15.56
N SER A 44 -6.92 2.46 -16.85
CA SER A 44 -7.87 2.95 -17.85
C SER A 44 -9.25 2.29 -17.72
N GLU A 45 -9.29 1.08 -17.19
CA GLU A 45 -10.49 0.26 -17.01
C GLU A 45 -10.40 -0.48 -15.68
N GLY A 46 -11.57 -0.81 -15.09
CA GLY A 46 -11.66 -1.52 -13.83
C GLY A 46 -12.61 -0.85 -12.84
N PRO A 47 -12.57 -1.24 -11.57
CA PRO A 47 -13.44 -0.66 -10.55
C PRO A 47 -13.01 0.78 -10.20
N PRO A 48 -13.94 1.69 -9.84
CA PRO A 48 -13.60 3.04 -9.40
C PRO A 48 -12.99 3.07 -7.99
N ALA A 49 -13.21 2.04 -7.19
CA ALA A 49 -12.62 1.79 -5.88
C ALA A 49 -12.53 0.28 -5.64
N ILE A 50 -11.66 -0.17 -4.73
CA ILE A 50 -11.58 -1.57 -4.30
C ILE A 50 -12.13 -1.62 -2.87
N GLU A 51 -13.34 -2.16 -2.74
CA GLU A 51 -14.07 -2.30 -1.48
C GLU A 51 -14.60 -3.74 -1.28
N SER A 52 -14.29 -4.66 -2.22
CA SER A 52 -14.71 -6.06 -2.21
C SER A 52 -13.70 -6.99 -2.90
N GLU A 53 -13.83 -8.31 -2.66
CA GLU A 53 -13.08 -9.34 -3.42
C GLU A 53 -13.34 -9.23 -4.92
N TYR A 54 -14.58 -8.95 -5.29
CA TYR A 54 -14.96 -8.77 -6.68
C TYR A 54 -14.20 -7.61 -7.32
N ASP A 55 -14.15 -6.44 -6.64
CA ASP A 55 -13.40 -5.28 -7.15
C ASP A 55 -11.90 -5.60 -7.29
N ARG A 56 -11.33 -6.29 -6.29
CA ARG A 56 -9.93 -6.71 -6.33
C ARG A 56 -9.65 -7.63 -7.51
N ASP A 57 -10.48 -8.64 -7.72
CA ASP A 57 -10.28 -9.61 -8.78
C ASP A 57 -10.55 -8.99 -10.16
N LEU A 58 -11.49 -8.04 -10.26
CA LEU A 58 -11.72 -7.26 -11.47
C LEU A 58 -10.54 -6.34 -11.81
N ALA A 59 -9.88 -5.76 -10.83
CA ALA A 59 -8.71 -4.90 -11.04
C ALA A 59 -7.46 -5.69 -11.46
N ALA A 60 -7.29 -6.92 -10.99
CA ALA A 60 -6.05 -7.69 -11.12
C ALA A 60 -5.55 -7.87 -12.57
N PRO A 61 -6.35 -8.23 -13.57
CA PRO A 61 -5.89 -8.34 -14.96
C PRO A 61 -5.37 -7.02 -15.54
N HIS A 62 -6.02 -5.91 -15.21
CA HIS A 62 -5.62 -4.58 -15.66
C HIS A 62 -4.30 -4.14 -15.00
N VAL A 63 -4.10 -4.46 -13.72
CA VAL A 63 -2.81 -4.24 -13.02
C VAL A 63 -1.69 -5.00 -13.71
N VAL A 64 -1.87 -6.27 -14.00
CA VAL A 64 -0.87 -7.10 -14.71
C VAL A 64 -0.51 -6.49 -16.06
N SER A 65 -1.52 -6.04 -16.81
CA SER A 65 -1.31 -5.39 -18.12
C SER A 65 -0.50 -4.09 -17.99
N GLU A 66 -0.81 -3.23 -17.02
CA GLU A 66 -0.06 -1.98 -16.78
C GLU A 66 1.37 -2.26 -16.29
N VAL A 67 1.61 -3.30 -15.49
CA VAL A 67 2.97 -3.71 -15.08
C VAL A 67 3.80 -4.16 -16.30
N ILE A 68 3.21 -4.96 -17.20
CA ILE A 68 3.89 -5.38 -18.45
C ILE A 68 4.24 -4.15 -19.29
N LYS A 69 3.33 -3.18 -19.42
CA LYS A 69 3.53 -1.94 -20.14
C LYS A 69 4.63 -1.09 -19.49
N ALA A 70 4.59 -0.89 -18.18
CA ALA A 70 5.63 -0.17 -17.43
C ALA A 70 7.03 -0.80 -17.63
N SER A 71 7.12 -2.12 -17.66
CA SER A 71 8.37 -2.82 -17.94
C SER A 71 8.92 -2.49 -19.33
N LYS A 72 8.06 -2.38 -20.34
CA LYS A 72 8.46 -1.98 -21.71
C LYS A 72 8.81 -0.50 -21.83
N GLU A 73 8.22 0.36 -21.01
CA GLU A 73 8.49 1.81 -20.92
C GLU A 73 9.79 2.12 -20.16
N GLY A 74 10.49 1.10 -19.64
CA GLY A 74 11.77 1.27 -18.94
C GLY A 74 11.65 1.70 -17.49
N PHE A 75 10.51 1.44 -16.83
CA PHE A 75 10.41 1.56 -15.38
C PHE A 75 11.28 0.48 -14.71
N HIS A 76 11.88 0.83 -13.57
CA HIS A 76 12.69 -0.07 -12.76
C HIS A 76 11.86 -0.79 -11.71
N ALA A 77 10.79 -0.15 -11.26
CA ALA A 77 9.86 -0.73 -10.31
C ALA A 77 8.41 -0.22 -10.52
N VAL A 78 7.45 -1.03 -10.06
CA VAL A 78 6.04 -0.66 -9.90
C VAL A 78 5.63 -0.93 -8.45
N VAL A 79 4.97 0.05 -7.83
CA VAL A 79 4.28 -0.11 -6.54
C VAL A 79 2.79 -0.17 -6.81
N ILE A 80 2.15 -1.31 -6.49
CA ILE A 80 0.69 -1.48 -6.56
C ILE A 80 0.10 -0.81 -5.33
N ASN A 81 -0.56 0.33 -5.51
CA ASN A 81 -1.01 1.22 -4.45
C ASN A 81 -2.43 0.88 -3.95
N CYS A 82 -2.61 -0.36 -3.53
CA CYS A 82 -3.81 -0.84 -2.85
C CYS A 82 -3.43 -1.93 -1.85
N PHE A 83 -4.00 -1.88 -0.65
CA PHE A 83 -3.64 -2.81 0.42
C PHE A 83 -3.97 -4.28 0.10
N ASP A 84 -4.94 -4.53 -0.76
CA ASP A 84 -5.28 -5.88 -1.24
C ASP A 84 -4.32 -6.43 -2.29
N ASP A 85 -3.34 -5.65 -2.75
CA ASP A 85 -2.29 -6.02 -3.71
C ASP A 85 -2.84 -6.78 -4.95
N PRO A 86 -3.84 -6.23 -5.69
CA PRO A 86 -4.45 -6.94 -6.81
C PRO A 86 -3.42 -7.27 -7.90
N GLY A 87 -3.37 -8.53 -8.33
CA GLY A 87 -2.48 -8.98 -9.40
C GLY A 87 -0.99 -9.02 -9.06
N LEU A 88 -0.59 -8.81 -7.79
CA LEU A 88 0.83 -8.72 -7.38
C LEU A 88 1.66 -9.94 -7.80
N ARG A 89 1.19 -11.15 -7.48
CA ARG A 89 1.95 -12.39 -7.76
C ARG A 89 2.09 -12.63 -9.26
N ALA A 90 1.00 -12.48 -10.01
CA ALA A 90 1.01 -12.61 -11.47
C ALA A 90 1.90 -11.54 -12.14
N SER A 91 1.89 -10.31 -11.64
CA SER A 91 2.77 -9.24 -12.11
C SER A 91 4.25 -9.58 -11.93
N ARG A 92 4.63 -10.18 -10.81
CA ARG A 92 6.00 -10.64 -10.54
C ARG A 92 6.43 -11.77 -11.47
N GLU A 93 5.51 -12.65 -11.83
CA GLU A 93 5.76 -13.77 -12.73
C GLU A 93 6.05 -13.33 -14.16
N VAL A 94 5.27 -12.35 -14.66
CA VAL A 94 5.31 -11.93 -16.07
C VAL A 94 6.25 -10.75 -16.35
N SER A 95 6.80 -10.09 -15.33
CA SER A 95 7.65 -8.91 -15.49
C SER A 95 9.07 -9.14 -14.98
N LYS A 96 10.03 -8.38 -15.55
CA LYS A 96 11.45 -8.40 -15.13
C LYS A 96 11.80 -7.27 -14.16
N ILE A 97 10.87 -6.35 -13.91
CA ILE A 97 11.07 -5.22 -13.01
C ILE A 97 10.61 -5.56 -11.59
N LEU A 98 11.03 -4.76 -10.62
CA LEU A 98 10.60 -4.91 -9.24
C LEU A 98 9.11 -4.56 -9.12
N VAL A 99 8.30 -5.42 -8.50
CA VAL A 99 6.87 -5.15 -8.23
C VAL A 99 6.59 -5.34 -6.75
N LEU A 100 6.22 -4.26 -6.07
CA LEU A 100 5.87 -4.27 -4.67
C LEU A 100 4.38 -3.94 -4.49
N GLY A 101 3.74 -4.64 -3.57
CA GLY A 101 2.39 -4.34 -3.12
C GLY A 101 2.42 -3.66 -1.77
N ILE A 102 1.60 -2.64 -1.57
CA ILE A 102 1.64 -1.87 -0.31
C ILE A 102 1.14 -2.68 0.89
N GLY A 103 0.23 -3.64 0.68
CA GLY A 103 -0.27 -4.52 1.75
C GLY A 103 0.81 -5.47 2.26
N GLU A 104 1.45 -6.23 1.37
CA GLU A 104 2.55 -7.13 1.71
C GLU A 104 3.71 -6.38 2.36
N THR A 105 4.13 -5.28 1.74
CA THR A 105 5.31 -4.52 2.18
C THR A 105 5.10 -3.86 3.54
N SER A 106 3.96 -3.22 3.75
CA SER A 106 3.71 -2.54 5.03
C SER A 106 3.58 -3.49 6.20
N LEU A 107 2.97 -4.66 6.00
CA LEU A 107 2.92 -5.71 7.01
C LEU A 107 4.31 -6.28 7.32
N ALA A 108 5.14 -6.51 6.30
CA ALA A 108 6.52 -6.96 6.50
C ALA A 108 7.32 -5.93 7.30
N VAL A 109 7.25 -4.63 6.94
CA VAL A 109 7.94 -3.57 7.68
C VAL A 109 7.40 -3.41 9.10
N ALA A 110 6.09 -3.53 9.31
CA ALA A 110 5.51 -3.47 10.65
C ALA A 110 6.12 -4.51 11.61
N THR A 111 6.57 -5.67 11.10
CA THR A 111 7.24 -6.69 11.91
C THR A 111 8.58 -6.24 12.49
N LEU A 112 9.20 -5.21 11.93
CA LEU A 112 10.45 -4.62 12.40
C LEU A 112 10.23 -3.59 13.51
N LEU A 113 8.99 -3.08 13.64
CA LEU A 113 8.64 -1.98 14.55
C LEU A 113 7.99 -2.47 15.85
N GLY A 114 7.33 -3.63 15.84
CA GLY A 114 6.71 -4.23 17.00
C GLY A 114 6.24 -5.64 16.74
N TYR A 115 5.88 -6.36 17.80
CA TYR A 115 5.44 -7.76 17.68
C TYR A 115 3.95 -7.87 17.38
N ARG A 116 3.11 -7.03 17.98
CA ARG A 116 1.64 -7.08 17.90
C ARG A 116 1.14 -5.98 16.96
N ILE A 117 0.67 -6.38 15.79
CA ILE A 117 0.30 -5.49 14.71
C ILE A 117 -1.22 -5.35 14.64
N ALA A 118 -1.73 -4.14 14.50
CA ALA A 118 -3.12 -3.90 14.13
C ALA A 118 -3.22 -3.28 12.73
N VAL A 119 -4.19 -3.73 11.94
CA VAL A 119 -4.53 -3.12 10.66
C VAL A 119 -5.83 -2.34 10.82
N ILE A 120 -5.79 -1.03 10.55
CA ILE A 120 -6.97 -0.17 10.63
C ILE A 120 -7.16 0.53 9.29
N SER A 121 -8.35 0.40 8.73
CA SER A 121 -8.63 0.83 7.37
C SER A 121 -10.01 1.45 7.24
N THR A 122 -10.37 1.70 6.00
CA THR A 122 -11.69 2.07 5.53
C THR A 122 -12.58 0.84 5.39
N GLY A 123 -13.86 1.05 5.09
CA GLY A 123 -14.80 -0.02 4.75
C GLY A 123 -15.35 -0.78 5.95
N SER A 124 -16.17 -1.75 5.62
CA SER A 124 -17.02 -2.49 6.56
C SER A 124 -16.35 -3.77 7.10
N LYS A 125 -17.16 -4.67 7.62
CA LYS A 125 -16.77 -6.02 8.09
C LYS A 125 -15.97 -6.85 7.06
N TYR A 126 -16.15 -6.60 5.76
CA TYR A 126 -15.40 -7.23 4.69
C TYR A 126 -13.88 -6.98 4.83
N SER A 127 -13.50 -5.74 5.06
CA SER A 127 -12.09 -5.33 5.22
C SER A 127 -11.38 -6.16 6.30
N ARG A 128 -12.06 -6.44 7.42
CA ARG A 128 -11.51 -7.29 8.49
C ARG A 128 -11.10 -8.67 7.99
N THR A 129 -11.99 -9.34 7.24
CA THR A 129 -11.71 -10.69 6.71
C THR A 129 -10.56 -10.66 5.71
N ALA A 130 -10.52 -9.67 4.83
CA ALA A 130 -9.46 -9.50 3.84
C ALA A 130 -8.08 -9.32 4.50
N TYR A 131 -7.99 -8.53 5.58
CA TYR A 131 -6.72 -8.29 6.29
C TYR A 131 -6.23 -9.52 7.05
N TYR A 132 -7.12 -10.28 7.71
CA TYR A 132 -6.72 -11.54 8.34
C TYR A 132 -6.29 -12.57 7.30
N ARG A 133 -6.97 -12.66 6.16
CA ARG A 133 -6.53 -13.52 5.06
C ARG A 133 -5.13 -13.12 4.58
N ARG A 134 -4.88 -11.82 4.39
CA ARG A 134 -3.55 -11.33 4.01
C ARG A 134 -2.50 -11.69 5.06
N ALA A 135 -2.82 -11.58 6.34
CA ALA A 135 -1.92 -12.01 7.41
C ALA A 135 -1.58 -13.50 7.32
N ILE A 136 -2.58 -14.36 7.06
CA ILE A 136 -2.36 -15.80 6.88
C ILE A 136 -1.47 -16.07 5.66
N GLU A 137 -1.74 -15.44 4.52
CA GLU A 137 -0.95 -15.57 3.28
C GLU A 137 0.54 -15.21 3.47
N LEU A 138 0.83 -14.33 4.42
CA LEU A 138 2.18 -13.87 4.76
C LEU A 138 2.81 -14.60 5.96
N GLY A 139 2.08 -15.54 6.59
CA GLY A 139 2.54 -16.21 7.81
C GLY A 139 2.57 -15.30 9.04
N LEU A 140 1.75 -14.26 9.06
CA LEU A 140 1.67 -13.25 10.11
C LEU A 140 0.39 -13.35 10.95
N GLU A 141 -0.38 -14.44 10.86
CA GLU A 141 -1.66 -14.62 11.55
C GLU A 141 -1.56 -14.51 13.08
N LYS A 142 -0.39 -14.82 13.65
CA LYS A 142 -0.10 -14.68 15.09
C LYS A 142 0.37 -13.27 15.47
N ARG A 143 0.78 -12.48 14.49
CA ARG A 143 1.30 -11.13 14.66
C ARG A 143 0.21 -10.06 14.45
N VAL A 144 -0.73 -10.29 13.54
CA VAL A 144 -1.87 -9.40 13.32
C VAL A 144 -2.96 -9.72 14.33
N VAL A 145 -2.96 -8.96 15.43
CA VAL A 145 -3.84 -9.21 16.58
C VAL A 145 -5.19 -8.52 16.49
N TYR A 146 -5.30 -7.52 15.62
CA TYR A 146 -6.53 -6.76 15.37
C TYR A 146 -6.60 -6.29 13.93
N ALA A 147 -7.79 -6.35 13.35
CA ALA A 147 -8.07 -5.74 12.06
C ALA A 147 -9.50 -5.16 12.06
N SER A 148 -9.64 -3.93 11.60
CA SER A 148 -10.95 -3.23 11.54
C SER A 148 -11.02 -2.22 10.42
N GLY A 149 -12.25 -1.91 10.00
CA GLY A 149 -12.59 -0.79 9.13
C GLY A 149 -13.43 0.24 9.86
N VAL A 150 -13.32 1.50 9.48
CA VAL A 150 -14.03 2.64 10.11
C VAL A 150 -15.39 2.95 9.48
N ASP A 151 -15.93 2.06 8.65
CA ASP A 151 -17.24 2.16 7.98
C ASP A 151 -17.42 3.45 7.13
N ILE A 152 -16.32 3.92 6.55
CA ILE A 152 -16.31 5.04 5.61
C ILE A 152 -15.85 4.51 4.25
N ARG A 153 -16.59 4.84 3.18
CA ARG A 153 -16.26 4.41 1.83
C ARG A 153 -14.97 5.07 1.33
N VAL A 154 -14.21 4.35 0.51
CA VAL A 154 -12.94 4.82 -0.03
C VAL A 154 -13.07 6.18 -0.72
N LEU A 155 -14.08 6.38 -1.57
CA LEU A 155 -14.30 7.64 -2.29
C LEU A 155 -14.78 8.80 -1.40
N ASP A 156 -15.15 8.53 -0.15
CA ASP A 156 -15.62 9.55 0.80
C ASP A 156 -14.56 10.01 1.79
N LEU A 157 -13.39 9.35 1.83
CA LEU A 157 -12.32 9.59 2.80
C LEU A 157 -11.82 11.04 2.87
N ARG A 158 -11.87 11.77 1.77
CA ARG A 158 -11.38 13.15 1.71
C ARG A 158 -12.47 14.20 1.83
N LYS A 159 -13.73 13.79 1.96
CA LYS A 159 -14.86 14.73 2.14
C LYS A 159 -14.86 15.35 3.54
N ASP A 160 -14.53 14.55 4.56
CA ASP A 160 -14.41 15.01 5.96
C ASP A 160 -13.27 14.28 6.66
N LEU A 161 -12.09 14.88 6.56
CA LEU A 161 -10.87 14.31 7.12
C LEU A 161 -10.91 14.24 8.65
N ASN A 162 -11.59 15.16 9.32
CA ASN A 162 -11.69 15.20 10.78
C ASN A 162 -12.50 14.00 11.30
N THR A 163 -13.64 13.70 10.66
CA THR A 163 -14.42 12.51 10.97
C THR A 163 -13.63 11.23 10.73
N VAL A 164 -12.88 11.14 9.62
CA VAL A 164 -12.02 9.98 9.31
C VAL A 164 -10.94 9.81 10.38
N LYS A 165 -10.20 10.87 10.70
CA LYS A 165 -9.15 10.83 11.73
C LYS A 165 -9.69 10.40 13.09
N LYS A 166 -10.83 10.96 13.51
CA LYS A 166 -11.47 10.57 14.76
C LYS A 166 -11.80 9.06 14.79
N ALA A 167 -12.43 8.56 13.74
CA ALA A 167 -12.78 7.14 13.64
C ALA A 167 -11.54 6.23 13.66
N LEU A 168 -10.48 6.62 12.94
CA LEU A 168 -9.20 5.89 12.98
C LEU A 168 -8.57 5.89 14.37
N LEU A 169 -8.58 7.03 15.07
CA LEU A 169 -8.05 7.14 16.44
C LEU A 169 -8.84 6.27 17.42
N ASP A 170 -10.17 6.25 17.32
CA ASP A 170 -11.02 5.43 18.19
C ASP A 170 -10.75 3.93 18.01
N GLU A 171 -10.65 3.45 16.75
CA GLU A 171 -10.29 2.07 16.44
C GLU A 171 -8.85 1.73 16.84
N ALA A 172 -7.90 2.66 16.65
CA ALA A 172 -6.51 2.45 17.05
C ALA A 172 -6.36 2.35 18.57
N LYS A 173 -7.01 3.22 19.33
CA LYS A 173 -7.03 3.14 20.80
C LYS A 173 -7.62 1.82 21.27
N LYS A 174 -8.68 1.33 20.63
CA LYS A 174 -9.23 0.00 20.92
C LYS A 174 -8.20 -1.10 20.65
N ALA A 175 -7.53 -1.08 19.50
CA ALA A 175 -6.48 -2.05 19.18
C ALA A 175 -5.35 -2.05 20.22
N ILE A 176 -4.91 -0.87 20.67
CA ILE A 176 -3.86 -0.72 21.67
C ILE A 176 -4.33 -1.23 23.04
N ASN A 177 -5.49 -0.78 23.51
CA ASN A 177 -5.93 -1.01 24.89
C ASN A 177 -6.47 -2.44 25.12
N GLU A 178 -7.19 -2.99 24.13
CA GLU A 178 -7.86 -4.29 24.28
C GLU A 178 -7.04 -5.44 23.69
N PHE A 179 -6.24 -5.15 22.64
CA PHE A 179 -5.47 -6.18 21.93
C PHE A 179 -3.97 -6.01 22.09
N ASN A 180 -3.51 -5.02 22.87
CA ASN A 180 -2.10 -4.70 23.10
C ASN A 180 -1.32 -4.54 21.77
N ALA A 181 -1.91 -3.86 20.80
CA ALA A 181 -1.22 -3.56 19.56
C ALA A 181 -0.04 -2.60 19.81
N GLU A 182 1.12 -2.92 19.27
CA GLU A 182 2.36 -2.15 19.38
C GLU A 182 2.63 -1.32 18.14
N VAL A 183 2.04 -1.71 16.99
CA VAL A 183 2.16 -1.04 15.71
C VAL A 183 0.80 -0.99 15.03
N ILE A 184 0.45 0.15 14.46
CA ILE A 184 -0.73 0.32 13.63
C ILE A 184 -0.30 0.40 12.16
N VAL A 185 -0.96 -0.35 11.28
CA VAL A 185 -0.81 -0.25 9.83
C VAL A 185 -2.10 0.32 9.24
N LEU A 186 -1.99 1.39 8.47
CA LEU A 186 -3.13 1.93 7.74
C LEU A 186 -3.45 1.02 6.54
N GLY A 187 -4.64 0.44 6.53
CA GLY A 187 -5.02 -0.58 5.54
C GLY A 187 -5.58 -0.02 4.22
N CYS A 188 -5.31 1.23 3.89
CA CYS A 188 -5.80 1.86 2.66
C CYS A 188 -4.85 2.98 2.19
N SER A 189 -4.52 3.00 0.89
CA SER A 189 -3.73 4.07 0.27
C SER A 189 -4.41 5.44 0.32
N GLY A 190 -5.73 5.49 0.39
CA GLY A 190 -6.48 6.75 0.55
C GLY A 190 -6.23 7.46 1.89
N LEU A 191 -5.60 6.78 2.88
CA LEU A 191 -5.21 7.33 4.17
C LEU A 191 -3.80 7.94 4.15
N ILE A 192 -3.17 8.05 2.98
CA ILE A 192 -1.82 8.58 2.80
C ILE A 192 -1.64 9.94 3.50
N GLY A 193 -0.53 10.07 4.23
CA GLY A 193 -0.15 11.29 4.93
C GLY A 193 -0.78 11.48 6.30
N LEU A 194 -1.54 10.50 6.83
CA LEU A 194 -2.13 10.58 8.17
C LEU A 194 -1.28 9.91 9.26
N SER A 195 -0.27 9.13 8.89
CA SER A 195 0.48 8.27 9.82
C SER A 195 1.25 9.06 10.88
N GLU A 196 1.86 10.19 10.52
CA GLU A 196 2.67 11.01 11.43
C GLU A 196 1.81 11.56 12.58
N GLU A 197 0.73 12.28 12.26
CA GLU A 197 -0.20 12.83 13.24
C GLU A 197 -0.82 11.75 14.14
N LEU A 198 -1.23 10.62 13.53
CA LEU A 198 -1.79 9.50 14.29
C LEU A 198 -0.75 8.87 15.22
N SER A 199 0.51 8.74 14.78
CA SER A 199 1.59 8.19 15.61
C SER A 199 1.88 9.08 16.82
N GLU A 200 1.93 10.41 16.64
CA GLU A 200 2.11 11.37 17.73
C GLU A 200 1.00 11.27 18.78
N VAL A 201 -0.25 11.19 18.34
CA VAL A 201 -1.40 11.11 19.25
C VAL A 201 -1.50 9.77 19.98
N LEU A 202 -1.14 8.67 19.30
CA LEU A 202 -1.30 7.30 19.82
C LEU A 202 -0.09 6.85 20.65
N GLY A 203 1.08 7.44 20.46
CA GLY A 203 2.32 7.04 21.13
C GLY A 203 2.88 5.70 20.65
N VAL A 204 2.40 5.17 19.53
CA VAL A 204 2.89 3.94 18.87
C VAL A 204 3.19 4.22 17.40
N PRO A 205 4.09 3.45 16.76
CA PRO A 205 4.33 3.58 15.32
C PRO A 205 3.05 3.36 14.50
N VAL A 206 2.78 4.28 13.57
CA VAL A 206 1.72 4.15 12.56
C VAL A 206 2.35 4.09 11.19
N VAL A 207 2.14 3.00 10.48
CA VAL A 207 2.73 2.73 9.16
C VAL A 207 1.79 3.22 8.07
N ASP A 208 2.26 4.16 7.26
CA ASP A 208 1.63 4.51 5.98
C ASP A 208 2.07 3.50 4.92
N PRO A 209 1.15 2.71 4.35
CA PRO A 209 1.53 1.61 3.47
C PRO A 209 2.13 2.08 2.15
N THR A 210 1.69 3.22 1.63
CA THR A 210 2.22 3.79 0.38
C THR A 210 3.63 4.33 0.60
N LEU A 211 3.82 5.16 1.64
CA LEU A 211 5.10 5.83 1.89
C LEU A 211 6.21 4.85 2.23
N VAL A 212 5.94 3.86 3.08
CA VAL A 212 6.95 2.85 3.42
C VAL A 212 7.31 1.99 2.21
N THR A 213 6.35 1.69 1.34
CA THR A 213 6.59 0.86 0.16
C THR A 213 7.41 1.60 -0.91
N VAL A 214 7.15 2.87 -1.16
CA VAL A 214 7.96 3.65 -2.12
C VAL A 214 9.38 3.87 -1.62
N GLY A 215 9.57 4.11 -0.31
CA GLY A 215 10.90 4.19 0.29
C GLY A 215 11.68 2.88 0.18
N LEU A 216 11.03 1.74 0.44
CA LEU A 216 11.65 0.43 0.26
C LEU A 216 11.92 0.12 -1.21
N ALA A 217 11.02 0.49 -2.14
CA ALA A 217 11.25 0.35 -3.58
C ALA A 217 12.51 1.09 -4.03
N GLU A 218 12.70 2.34 -3.58
CA GLU A 218 13.92 3.10 -3.86
C GLU A 218 15.16 2.38 -3.34
N ALA A 219 15.15 1.92 -2.09
CA ALA A 219 16.27 1.19 -1.50
C ALA A 219 16.59 -0.08 -2.30
N MET A 220 15.57 -0.86 -2.67
CA MET A 220 15.75 -2.08 -3.46
C MET A 220 16.27 -1.82 -4.87
N ILE A 221 15.80 -0.75 -5.53
CA ILE A 221 16.31 -0.31 -6.83
C ILE A 221 17.80 0.03 -6.73
N LYS A 222 18.20 0.83 -5.74
CA LYS A 222 19.61 1.23 -5.52
C LYS A 222 20.53 0.05 -5.21
N LEU A 223 20.00 -0.97 -4.53
CA LEU A 223 20.72 -2.21 -4.24
C LEU A 223 20.72 -3.21 -5.42
N GLY A 224 20.04 -2.91 -6.52
CA GLY A 224 19.92 -3.79 -7.67
C GLY A 224 19.16 -5.09 -7.41
N LEU A 225 18.29 -5.10 -6.39
CA LEU A 225 17.49 -6.27 -6.02
C LEU A 225 16.40 -6.54 -7.05
N ARG A 226 16.12 -7.80 -7.29
CA ARG A 226 15.11 -8.26 -8.26
C ARG A 226 14.31 -9.42 -7.68
N HIS A 227 13.09 -9.61 -8.18
CA HIS A 227 12.35 -10.84 -7.90
C HIS A 227 13.05 -12.05 -8.52
N TYR A 228 12.85 -13.20 -7.87
CA TYR A 228 13.15 -14.47 -8.49
C TYR A 228 12.28 -14.61 -9.76
N SER A 229 12.91 -14.87 -10.90
CA SER A 229 12.19 -15.12 -12.15
C SER A 229 12.20 -16.62 -12.44
N TYR A 230 11.00 -17.19 -12.55
CA TYR A 230 10.88 -18.51 -13.16
C TYR A 230 11.34 -18.39 -14.62
N LYS A 231 12.43 -19.10 -14.96
CA LYS A 231 12.71 -19.33 -16.37
C LYS A 231 11.74 -20.43 -16.83
N PRO A 232 10.93 -20.17 -17.87
CA PRO A 232 10.17 -21.25 -18.48
C PRO A 232 11.09 -22.31 -19.06
#